data_ef74aab90829efbca8602b99a296d0cc
#
_entry.id   ef74aab90829efbca8602b99a296d0cc
#
_cell.length_a   1.000
_cell.length_b   1.000
_cell.length_c   1.000
_cell.angle_alpha   90.00
_cell.angle_beta   90.00
_cell.angle_gamma   90.00
#
_symmetry.space_group_name_H-M   'P 1'
#
loop_
_entity.id
_entity.type
_entity.pdbx_description
1 polymer ?
#
loop_
_entity_poly.entity_id
_entity_poly.type
_entity_poly.pdbx_seq_one_letter_code
_entity_poly.pdbx_strand_id
1 'polypeptide(L)' 'MNVSPEYEIRNIIGEEKYILLMKIYGGSKFYIEKYETHQRNLRNEKIKNLSNQGLTNRQLAERFNISIQQIRNILNN' A
#
# COMPACT_ATOMS: atom_id res chain seq x y z
N MET A 1 -24.95 -16.05 -2.31
CA MET A 1 -25.53 -14.88 -1.64
C MET A 1 -24.42 -13.86 -1.33
N ASN A 2 -24.63 -12.62 -1.74
CA ASN A 2 -23.61 -11.59 -1.53
C ASN A 2 -23.71 -11.00 -0.13
N VAL A 3 -22.62 -11.06 0.60
CA VAL A 3 -22.51 -10.44 1.91
C VAL A 3 -21.95 -9.02 1.71
N SER A 4 -22.49 -8.03 2.44
CA SER A 4 -22.01 -6.66 2.31
C SER A 4 -20.54 -6.56 2.78
N PRO A 5 -19.75 -5.66 2.17
CA PRO A 5 -18.37 -5.46 2.61
C PRO A 5 -18.25 -5.13 4.10
N GLU A 6 -19.19 -4.39 4.65
CA GLU A 6 -19.19 -4.02 6.06
C GLU A 6 -19.26 -5.25 6.96
N TYR A 7 -20.10 -6.22 6.59
CA TYR A 7 -20.23 -7.46 7.36
C TYR A 7 -18.93 -8.26 7.31
N GLU A 8 -18.33 -8.36 6.14
CA GLU A 8 -17.08 -9.11 5.97
C GLU A 8 -15.93 -8.45 6.76
N ILE A 9 -15.83 -7.12 6.74
CA ILE A 9 -14.82 -6.39 7.52
C ILE A 9 -14.99 -6.69 9.00
N ARG A 10 -16.22 -6.65 9.49
CA ARG A 10 -16.54 -6.95 10.89
C ARG A 10 -16.05 -8.35 11.28
N ASN A 11 -16.25 -9.32 10.41
CA ASN A 11 -15.79 -10.69 10.66
C ASN A 11 -14.27 -10.81 10.67
N ILE A 12 -13.60 -10.06 9.82
CA ILE A 12 -12.13 -10.11 9.71
C ILE A 12 -11.46 -9.46 10.93
N ILE A 13 -11.91 -8.27 11.32
CA ILE A 13 -11.24 -7.49 12.35
C ILE A 13 -11.84 -7.66 13.75
N GLY A 14 -13.03 -8.21 13.86
CA GLY A 14 -13.72 -8.40 15.12
C GLY A 14 -14.57 -7.23 15.55
N GLU A 15 -15.45 -7.48 16.52
CA GLU A 15 -16.45 -6.52 16.97
C GLU A 15 -15.83 -5.25 17.55
N GLU A 16 -14.82 -5.39 18.41
CA GLU A 16 -14.23 -4.24 19.09
C GLU A 16 -13.61 -3.25 18.13
N LYS A 17 -12.82 -3.76 17.16
CA LYS A 17 -12.19 -2.91 16.15
C LYS A 17 -13.20 -2.32 15.20
N TYR A 18 -14.26 -3.06 14.89
CA TYR A 18 -15.32 -2.56 14.04
C TYR A 18 -16.06 -1.40 14.71
N ILE A 19 -16.35 -1.50 16.01
CA ILE A 19 -16.94 -0.42 16.78
C ILE A 19 -16.04 0.81 16.77
N LEU A 20 -14.74 0.61 16.93
CA LEU A 20 -13.77 1.71 16.87
C LEU A 20 -13.78 2.39 15.51
N LEU A 21 -13.85 1.62 14.42
CA LEU A 21 -13.98 2.18 13.08
C LEU A 21 -15.25 3.03 12.95
N MET A 22 -16.36 2.54 13.48
CA MET A 22 -17.61 3.30 13.45
C MET A 22 -17.50 4.62 14.21
N LYS A 23 -16.83 4.62 15.35
CA LYS A 23 -16.65 5.83 16.14
C LYS A 23 -15.80 6.88 15.44
N ILE A 24 -14.75 6.43 14.75
CA ILE A 24 -13.80 7.33 14.10
C ILE A 24 -14.28 7.74 12.70
N TYR A 25 -14.82 6.81 11.94
CA TYR A 25 -15.12 6.99 10.52
C TYR A 25 -16.59 6.82 10.17
N GLY A 26 -17.47 6.66 11.16
CA GLY A 26 -18.90 6.47 10.91
C GLY A 26 -19.48 7.58 10.06
N GLY A 27 -20.22 7.21 9.03
CA GLY A 27 -20.79 8.16 8.09
C GLY A 27 -19.85 8.63 7.00
N SER A 28 -18.56 8.32 7.09
CA SER A 28 -17.57 8.68 6.07
C SER A 28 -17.50 7.61 4.98
N LYS A 29 -17.14 8.04 3.78
CA LYS A 29 -16.79 7.12 2.71
C LYS A 29 -15.28 7.00 2.68
N PHE A 30 -14.78 5.77 2.55
CA PHE A 30 -13.36 5.56 2.40
C PHE A 30 -13.12 4.46 1.38
N TYR A 31 -11.93 4.51 0.78
CA TYR A 31 -11.49 3.58 -0.24
C TYR A 31 -10.43 2.67 0.34
N ILE A 32 -10.58 1.36 0.11
CA ILE A 32 -9.56 0.38 0.46
C ILE A 32 -8.81 0.02 -0.82
N GLU A 33 -7.51 0.34 -0.86
CA GLU A 33 -6.72 0.09 -2.05
C GLU A 33 -6.53 -1.40 -2.32
N LYS A 34 -6.27 -1.74 -3.57
CA LYS A 34 -5.98 -3.12 -3.96
C LYS A 34 -4.68 -3.58 -3.33
N TYR A 35 -4.60 -4.86 -3.03
CA TYR A 35 -3.41 -5.46 -2.43
C TYR A 35 -2.16 -5.21 -3.29
N GLU A 36 -2.27 -5.37 -4.60
CA GLU A 36 -1.16 -5.15 -5.52
C GLU A 36 -0.68 -3.70 -5.49
N THR A 37 -1.60 -2.75 -5.38
CA THR A 37 -1.26 -1.33 -5.26
C THR A 37 -0.50 -1.07 -3.97
N HIS A 38 -0.96 -1.66 -2.87
CA HIS A 38 -0.30 -1.55 -1.57
C HIS A 38 1.12 -2.11 -1.63
N GLN A 39 1.31 -3.29 -2.21
CA GLN A 39 2.62 -3.91 -2.38
C GLN A 39 3.56 -3.05 -3.22
N ARG A 40 3.03 -2.46 -4.29
CA ARG A 40 3.82 -1.57 -5.15
C ARG A 40 4.25 -0.31 -4.39
N ASN A 41 3.36 0.27 -3.61
CA ASN A 41 3.67 1.46 -2.82
C ASN A 41 4.74 1.17 -1.77
N LEU A 42 4.68 0.02 -1.10
CA LEU A 42 5.71 -0.41 -0.16
C LEU A 42 7.06 -0.58 -0.85
N ARG A 43 7.06 -1.22 -2.02
CA ARG A 43 8.27 -1.38 -2.82
C ARG A 43 8.86 -0.02 -3.19
N ASN A 44 8.02 0.90 -3.65
CA ASN A 44 8.47 2.22 -4.07
C ASN A 44 9.05 3.03 -2.89
N GLU A 45 8.48 2.91 -1.71
CA GLU A 45 9.04 3.52 -0.51
C GLU A 45 10.44 2.98 -0.19
N LYS A 46 10.62 1.66 -0.28
CA LYS A 46 11.93 1.04 -0.08
C LYS A 46 12.95 1.54 -1.09
N ILE A 47 12.54 1.67 -2.36
CA ILE A 47 13.41 2.20 -3.41
C ILE A 47 13.85 3.62 -3.08
N LYS A 48 12.93 4.48 -2.68
CA LYS A 48 13.24 5.87 -2.29
C LYS A 48 14.20 5.93 -1.12
N ASN A 49 13.97 5.11 -0.10
CA ASN A 49 14.82 5.07 1.08
C ASN A 49 16.24 4.61 0.73
N LEU A 50 16.37 3.56 -0.09
CA LEU A 50 17.68 3.06 -0.50
C LEU A 50 18.39 4.04 -1.40
N SER A 51 17.67 4.75 -2.26
CA SER A 51 18.24 5.82 -3.08
C SER A 51 18.83 6.92 -2.18
N ASN A 52 18.11 7.31 -1.14
CA ASN A 52 18.62 8.29 -0.17
C ASN A 52 19.84 7.80 0.60
N GLN A 53 20.01 6.48 0.71
CA GLN A 53 21.19 5.88 1.34
C GLN A 53 22.38 5.75 0.39
N GLY A 54 22.23 6.14 -0.87
CA GLY A 54 23.30 6.19 -1.83
C GLY A 54 23.33 5.12 -2.90
N LEU A 55 22.33 4.22 -2.95
CA LEU A 55 22.26 3.23 -4.02
C LEU A 55 22.00 3.91 -5.36
N THR A 56 22.70 3.45 -6.39
CA THR A 56 22.49 3.96 -7.76
C THR A 56 21.23 3.38 -8.36
N ASN A 57 20.73 4.04 -9.41
CA ASN A 57 19.57 3.55 -10.14
C ASN A 57 19.79 2.13 -10.68
N ARG A 58 21.00 1.84 -11.14
CA ARG A 58 21.35 0.51 -11.63
C ARG A 58 21.29 -0.54 -10.52
N GLN A 59 21.83 -0.22 -9.36
CA GLN A 59 21.79 -1.12 -8.20
C GLN A 59 20.35 -1.37 -7.76
N LEU A 60 19.53 -0.34 -7.76
CA LEU A 60 18.10 -0.47 -7.40
C LEU A 60 17.34 -1.32 -8.42
N ALA A 61 17.60 -1.11 -9.70
CA ALA A 61 16.98 -1.89 -10.77
C ALA A 61 17.29 -3.38 -10.63
N GLU A 62 18.55 -3.72 -10.35
CA GLU A 62 18.98 -5.10 -10.14
C GLU A 62 18.34 -5.70 -8.88
N ARG A 63 18.33 -4.95 -7.78
CA ARG A 63 17.82 -5.42 -6.50
C ARG A 63 16.33 -5.72 -6.55
N PHE A 64 15.55 -4.88 -7.23
CA PHE A 64 14.10 -5.02 -7.30
C PHE A 64 13.62 -5.70 -8.58
N ASN A 65 14.54 -6.09 -9.45
CA ASN A 65 14.24 -6.77 -10.70
C ASN A 65 13.24 -6.00 -11.57
N ILE A 66 13.49 -4.70 -11.71
CA ILE A 66 12.74 -3.81 -12.60
C ILE A 66 13.73 -3.00 -13.43
N SER A 67 13.22 -2.30 -14.45
CA SER A 67 14.08 -1.53 -15.35
C SER A 67 14.61 -0.25 -14.69
N ILE A 68 15.72 0.26 -15.19
CA ILE A 68 16.26 1.55 -14.75
C ILE A 68 15.25 2.67 -15.01
N GLN A 69 14.51 2.58 -16.11
CA GLN A 69 13.48 3.56 -16.42
C GLN A 69 12.36 3.58 -15.38
N GLN A 70 11.96 2.41 -14.91
CA GLN A 70 10.98 2.32 -13.83
C GLN A 70 11.51 2.94 -12.53
N ILE A 71 12.79 2.72 -12.22
CA ILE A 71 13.43 3.37 -11.06
C ILE A 71 13.38 4.88 -11.20
N ARG A 72 13.74 5.41 -12.37
CA ARG A 72 13.69 6.87 -12.61
C ARG A 72 12.28 7.42 -12.41
N ASN A 73 11.28 6.72 -12.93
CA ASN A 73 9.89 7.15 -12.79
C ASN A 73 9.44 7.17 -11.32
N ILE A 74 9.85 6.16 -10.55
CA ILE A 74 9.53 6.07 -9.12
C ILE A 74 10.18 7.21 -8.34
N LEU A 75 11.45 7.50 -8.62
CA LEU A 75 12.21 8.52 -7.90
C LEU A 75 11.80 9.94 -8.30
N ASN A 76 11.23 10.14 -9.46
CA ASN A 76 10.78 11.45 -9.94
C ASN A 76 9.37 11.82 -9.50
N ASN A 77 8.67 10.92 -8.85
CA ASN A 77 7.33 11.19 -8.35
C ASN A 77 7.35 11.64 -6.88
#